data_827eb662ea67cced25c4fc263e451a22
#
_entry.id   827eb662ea67cced25c4fc263e451a22
#
_cell.length_a   1.000
_cell.length_b   1.000
_cell.length_c   1.000
_cell.angle_alpha   90.00
_cell.angle_beta   90.00
_cell.angle_gamma   90.00
#
_symmetry.space_group_name_H-M   'P 1'
#
loop_
_entity.id
_entity.type
_entity.pdbx_description
1 polymer ?
#
loop_
_entity_poly.entity_id
_entity_poly.type
_entity_poly.pdbx_seq_one_letter_code
_entity_poly.pdbx_strand_id
1 'polypeptide(L)' 'MAQGTVKFFNSQKGYGFIAQDRGGPDVFVHISAVERAGMRSLVEGQKVTCDIETDRRSGKSAAANLQAA' A
#
# COMPACT_ATOMS: atom_id res chain seq x y z
N MET A 1 -11.98 2.33 -5.01
CA MET A 1 -10.86 2.32 -4.08
C MET A 1 -10.99 1.14 -3.13
N ALA A 2 -9.88 0.52 -2.79
CA ALA A 2 -9.88 -0.61 -1.88
C ALA A 2 -9.44 -0.14 -0.50
N GLN A 3 -10.00 -0.74 0.54
CA GLN A 3 -9.60 -0.50 1.91
C GLN A 3 -8.68 -1.61 2.37
N GLY A 4 -7.66 -1.25 3.14
CA GLY A 4 -6.73 -2.21 3.66
C GLY A 4 -6.09 -1.76 4.97
N THR A 5 -5.35 -2.69 5.55
CA THR A 5 -4.60 -2.45 6.77
C THR A 5 -3.14 -2.71 6.48
N VAL A 6 -2.27 -1.80 6.88
CA VAL A 6 -0.83 -1.95 6.67
C VAL A 6 -0.32 -3.14 7.47
N LYS A 7 0.25 -4.13 6.79
CA LYS A 7 0.86 -5.29 7.45
C LYS A 7 2.22 -4.91 8.02
N PHE A 8 3.05 -4.27 7.19
CA PHE A 8 4.29 -3.68 7.63
C PHE A 8 4.74 -2.66 6.61
N PHE A 9 5.64 -1.80 7.02
CA PHE A 9 6.26 -0.85 6.12
C PHE A 9 7.68 -0.60 6.58
N ASN A 10 8.63 -0.70 5.64
CA ASN A 10 10.05 -0.46 5.92
C ASN A 10 10.49 0.77 5.15
N SER A 11 10.61 1.90 5.86
CA SER A 11 10.99 3.16 5.23
C SER A 11 12.44 3.16 4.74
N GLN A 12 13.30 2.36 5.34
CA GLN A 12 14.69 2.26 4.90
C GLN A 12 14.80 1.54 3.56
N LYS A 13 14.04 0.47 3.38
CA LYS A 13 14.00 -0.25 2.11
C LYS A 13 13.04 0.39 1.11
N GLY A 14 12.13 1.25 1.58
CA GLY A 14 11.23 2.01 0.74
C GLY A 14 10.02 1.23 0.25
N TYR A 15 9.56 0.23 0.98
CA TYR A 15 8.38 -0.52 0.58
C TYR A 15 7.67 -1.15 1.77
N GLY A 16 6.45 -1.59 1.52
CA GLY A 16 5.66 -2.30 2.52
C GLY A 16 4.54 -3.07 1.86
N PHE A 17 3.69 -3.67 2.67
CA PHE A 17 2.54 -4.44 2.19
C PHE A 17 1.29 -4.04 2.95
N ILE A 18 0.19 -4.06 2.25
CA ILE A 18 -1.13 -3.76 2.78
C ILE A 18 -1.99 -5.01 2.60
N ALA A 19 -2.62 -5.45 3.68
CA ALA A 19 -3.60 -6.53 3.62
C ALA A 19 -4.96 -5.95 3.26
N GLN A 20 -5.59 -6.49 2.22
CA GLN A 20 -6.92 -6.04 1.81
C GLN A 20 -7.96 -6.47 2.83
N ASP A 21 -8.82 -5.54 3.26
CA ASP A 21 -9.86 -5.84 4.25
C ASP A 21 -10.86 -6.87 3.74
N ARG A 22 -11.08 -6.89 2.43
CA ARG A 22 -11.98 -7.88 1.81
C ARG A 22 -11.35 -9.25 1.65
N GLY A 23 -10.07 -9.38 1.95
CA GLY A 23 -9.32 -10.57 1.64
C GLY A 23 -8.69 -10.49 0.25
N GLY A 24 -7.88 -11.45 -0.09
CA GLY A 24 -7.15 -11.48 -1.35
C GLY A 24 -5.66 -11.28 -1.13
N PRO A 25 -4.88 -11.15 -2.22
CA PRO A 25 -3.44 -11.01 -2.11
C PRO A 25 -3.05 -9.68 -1.48
N ASP A 26 -1.90 -9.69 -0.81
CA ASP A 26 -1.35 -8.46 -0.26
C ASP A 26 -1.00 -7.49 -1.37
N VAL A 27 -1.16 -6.19 -1.08
CA VAL A 27 -0.88 -5.13 -2.03
C VAL A 27 0.46 -4.51 -1.68
N PHE A 28 1.36 -4.48 -2.64
CA PHE A 28 2.67 -3.86 -2.48
C PHE A 28 2.51 -2.33 -2.48
N VAL A 29 3.22 -1.66 -1.58
CA VAL A 29 3.25 -0.19 -1.56
C VAL A 29 4.70 0.28 -1.54
N HIS A 30 5.05 1.16 -2.47
CA HIS A 30 6.36 1.77 -2.53
C HIS A 30 6.35 3.13 -1.84
N ILE A 31 7.50 3.53 -1.30
CA ILE A 31 7.59 4.81 -0.57
C ILE A 31 7.17 6.00 -1.45
N SER A 32 7.38 5.91 -2.76
CA SER A 32 6.96 6.97 -3.66
C SER A 32 5.45 7.19 -3.63
N ALA A 33 4.67 6.11 -3.49
CA ALA A 33 3.22 6.22 -3.36
C ALA A 33 2.83 6.89 -2.04
N VAL A 34 3.55 6.59 -0.97
CA VAL A 34 3.33 7.22 0.33
C VAL A 34 3.63 8.72 0.26
N GLU A 35 4.73 9.08 -0.36
CA GLU A 35 5.11 10.48 -0.52
C GLU A 35 4.11 11.25 -1.39
N ARG A 36 3.63 10.65 -2.46
CA ARG A 36 2.61 11.27 -3.32
C ARG A 36 1.31 11.54 -2.57
N ALA A 37 1.01 10.71 -1.59
CA ALA A 37 -0.17 10.87 -0.75
C ALA A 37 0.02 11.94 0.33
N GLY A 38 1.19 12.54 0.42
CA GLY A 38 1.50 13.54 1.43
C GLY A 38 1.84 12.94 2.78
N MET A 39 2.13 11.64 2.83
CA MET A 39 2.49 10.95 4.06
C MET A 39 3.99 10.74 4.13
N ARG A 40 4.54 10.63 5.33
CA ARG A 40 5.98 10.36 5.52
C ARG A 40 6.27 8.88 5.53
N SER A 41 5.42 8.11 6.17
CA SER A 41 5.56 6.67 6.24
C SER A 41 4.23 6.06 6.64
N LEU A 42 4.19 4.73 6.62
CA LEU A 42 3.03 3.98 7.10
C LEU A 42 3.40 3.24 8.37
N VAL A 43 2.41 3.04 9.22
CA VAL A 43 2.59 2.33 10.50
C VAL A 43 1.85 1.02 10.41
N GLU A 44 2.43 -0.03 10.96
CA GLU A 44 1.79 -1.34 11.04
C GLU A 44 0.44 -1.23 11.74
N GLY A 45 -0.59 -1.77 11.10
CA GLY A 45 -1.95 -1.70 11.62
C GLY A 45 -2.74 -0.48 11.18
N GLN A 46 -2.10 0.45 10.46
CA GLN A 46 -2.77 1.66 9.98
C GLN A 46 -3.79 1.31 8.90
N LYS A 47 -4.98 1.93 8.98
CA LYS A 47 -5.99 1.77 7.93
C LYS A 47 -5.75 2.77 6.80
N VAL A 48 -5.81 2.27 5.58
CA VAL A 48 -5.59 3.10 4.39
C VAL A 48 -6.58 2.72 3.30
N THR A 49 -6.79 3.63 2.37
CA THR A 49 -7.51 3.34 1.14
C THR A 49 -6.55 3.57 -0.03
N CYS A 50 -6.71 2.78 -1.08
CA CYS A 50 -5.87 2.92 -2.25
C CYS A 50 -6.55 2.29 -3.45
N ASP A 51 -6.09 2.68 -4.64
CA ASP A 51 -6.42 1.95 -5.86
C ASP A 51 -5.39 0.85 -6.04
N ILE A 52 -5.83 -0.28 -6.57
CA ILE A 52 -4.95 -1.41 -6.79
C ILE A 52 -4.64 -1.49 -8.28
N GLU A 53 -3.36 -1.41 -8.59
CA GLU A 53 -2.87 -1.56 -9.96
C GLU A 53 -2.04 -2.82 -10.05
N THR A 54 -2.24 -3.58 -11.12
CA THR A 54 -1.46 -4.79 -11.34
C THR A 54 -0.28 -4.46 -12.25
N ASP A 55 0.93 -4.81 -11.79
CA ASP A 55 2.13 -4.66 -12.60
C ASP A 55 2.14 -5.77 -13.65
N ARG A 56 2.17 -5.35 -14.91
CA ARG A 56 2.17 -6.28 -16.05
C ARG A 56 3.42 -7.14 -16.09
N ARG A 57 4.53 -6.66 -15.58
CA ARG A 57 5.79 -7.37 -15.62
C ARG A 57 5.86 -8.50 -14.60
N SER A 58 5.41 -8.22 -13.40
CA SER A 58 5.53 -9.18 -12.30
C SER A 58 4.21 -9.83 -11.93
N GLY A 59 3.08 -9.28 -12.40
CA GLY A 59 1.76 -9.75 -12.01
C GLY A 59 1.38 -9.40 -10.58
N LYS A 60 2.15 -8.55 -9.93
CA LYS A 60 1.90 -8.18 -8.54
C LYS A 60 1.01 -6.95 -8.46
N SER A 61 0.18 -6.91 -7.42
CA SER A 61 -0.68 -5.76 -7.15
C SER A 61 0.08 -4.72 -6.37
N ALA A 62 -0.04 -3.46 -6.79
CA ALA A 62 0.60 -2.33 -6.13
C ALA A 62 -0.43 -1.26 -5.79
N ALA A 63 -0.19 -0.56 -4.69
CA ALA A 63 -1.06 0.52 -4.26
C ALA A 63 -0.78 1.80 -5.06
N ALA A 64 -1.86 2.45 -5.49
CA ALA A 64 -1.82 3.76 -6.13
C ALA A 64 -2.84 4.66 -5.47
N ASN A 65 -2.64 5.99 -5.57
CA ASN A 65 -3.58 6.97 -4.98
C ASN A 65 -3.88 6.67 -3.52
N LEU A 66 -2.83 6.41 -2.76
CA LEU A 66 -2.93 6.03 -1.35
C LEU A 66 -3.50 7.18 -0.52
N GLN A 67 -4.43 6.85 0.38
CA GLN A 67 -5.01 7.83 1.29
C GLN A 67 -5.17 7.20 2.67
N ALA A 68 -5.06 8.03 3.71
CA ALA A 68 -5.40 7.58 5.06
C ALA A 68 -6.90 7.36 5.15
N ALA A 69 -7.28 6.26 5.74
CA ALA A 69 -8.69 5.94 5.90
C ALA A 69 -9.31 6.69 7.07
#